data_f4e2b0cb96bfc7832dd97a2b43b79001
#
_entry.id   f4e2b0cb96bfc7832dd97a2b43b79001
#
_cell.length_a   1.000
_cell.length_b   1.000
_cell.length_c   1.000
_cell.angle_alpha   90.00
_cell.angle_beta   90.00
_cell.angle_gamma   90.00
#
_symmetry.space_group_name_H-M   'P 1'
#
loop_
_entity.id
_entity.type
_entity.pdbx_description
1 polymer ?
#
loop_
_entity_poly.entity_id
_entity_poly.type
_entity_poly.pdbx_seq_one_letter_code
_entity_poly.pdbx_strand_id
1 'polypeptide(L)'
;INFPIAAGTSGHHLGGALAVVVLGPSLGIICISIVVVIQSLLFADGGLSALGVNLLNMAVVTSLIGWITISTWKKLFGETYSSTVSGSFIAGLLSVVFSSIAFVLEYSLGGTVAVPLGSVLIAMVSSHLLIGIGEGIITALIVSLLLRVRSDLVYVNKNTEQSSKVTSFYGLFILLILVLTLITPYASSSPDGLE
;
A
#
# COMPACT_ATOMS: atom_id res chain seq x y z
N ILE A 1 -1.96 6.88 -7.45
CA ILE A 1 -3.24 6.84 -8.17
C ILE A 1 -4.34 7.03 -7.14
N ASN A 2 -5.13 8.09 -7.27
CA ASN A 2 -6.23 8.42 -6.38
C ASN A 2 -7.54 7.86 -6.93
N PHE A 3 -8.39 7.38 -6.03
CA PHE A 3 -9.72 6.83 -6.35
C PHE A 3 -10.79 7.67 -5.67
N PRO A 4 -11.89 8.01 -6.35
CA PRO A 4 -12.97 8.76 -5.72
C PRO A 4 -13.65 7.90 -4.64
N ILE A 5 -13.85 8.49 -3.46
CA ILE A 5 -14.60 7.92 -2.36
C ILE A 5 -15.85 8.81 -2.12
N ALA A 6 -16.84 8.31 -1.38
CA ALA A 6 -18.03 9.07 -1.03
C ALA A 6 -17.68 10.37 -0.27
N ALA A 7 -18.54 11.37 -0.40
CA ALA A 7 -18.42 12.69 0.24
C ALA A 7 -17.28 13.60 -0.27
N GLY A 8 -16.84 13.39 -1.53
CA GLY A 8 -15.82 14.25 -2.14
C GLY A 8 -14.39 13.96 -1.72
N THR A 9 -14.17 12.81 -1.05
CA THR A 9 -12.83 12.36 -0.65
C THR A 9 -12.23 11.40 -1.66
N SER A 10 -10.93 11.23 -1.64
CA SER A 10 -10.19 10.25 -2.45
C SER A 10 -9.40 9.28 -1.57
N GLY A 11 -9.19 8.10 -2.11
CA GLY A 11 -8.25 7.12 -1.54
C GLY A 11 -7.17 6.78 -2.55
N HIS A 12 -6.01 6.33 -2.10
CA HIS A 12 -4.89 6.04 -2.98
C HIS A 12 -4.15 4.78 -2.57
N HIS A 13 -3.37 4.24 -3.50
CA HIS A 13 -2.42 3.16 -3.19
C HIS A 13 -1.32 3.67 -2.26
N LEU A 14 -1.00 2.90 -1.23
CA LEU A 14 -0.14 3.35 -0.14
C LEU A 14 1.31 2.85 -0.25
N GLY A 15 1.52 1.65 -0.78
CA GLY A 15 2.85 1.08 -1.01
C GLY A 15 3.59 0.59 0.24
N GLY A 16 3.04 0.77 1.44
CA GLY A 16 3.72 0.43 2.69
C GLY A 16 4.06 -1.05 2.82
N ALA A 17 3.13 -1.94 2.44
CA ALA A 17 3.36 -3.38 2.44
C ALA A 17 4.47 -3.78 1.46
N LEU A 18 4.48 -3.23 0.25
CA LEU A 18 5.54 -3.47 -0.73
C LEU A 18 6.90 -3.02 -0.19
N ALA A 19 6.94 -1.82 0.39
CA ALA A 19 8.17 -1.26 0.93
C ALA A 19 8.78 -2.16 2.02
N VAL A 20 7.97 -2.68 2.96
CA VAL A 20 8.50 -3.55 4.03
C VAL A 20 8.88 -4.94 3.55
N VAL A 21 8.21 -5.48 2.56
CA VAL A 21 8.58 -6.78 1.95
C VAL A 21 9.94 -6.67 1.27
N VAL A 22 10.21 -5.56 0.59
CA VAL A 22 11.44 -5.36 -0.19
C VAL A 22 12.58 -4.81 0.67
N LEU A 23 12.32 -3.80 1.51
CA LEU A 23 13.35 -3.07 2.25
C LEU A 23 13.48 -3.47 3.73
N GLY A 24 12.48 -4.18 4.25
CA GLY A 24 12.33 -4.43 5.67
C GLY A 24 11.59 -3.29 6.40
N PRO A 25 11.19 -3.53 7.68
CA PRO A 25 10.25 -2.65 8.37
C PRO A 25 10.80 -1.22 8.56
N SER A 26 12.02 -1.06 9.00
CA SER A 26 12.59 0.26 9.30
C SER A 26 12.79 1.12 8.04
N LEU A 27 13.43 0.54 7.01
CA LEU A 27 13.67 1.25 5.74
C LEU A 27 12.38 1.45 4.96
N GLY A 28 11.42 0.52 5.06
CA GLY A 28 10.11 0.66 4.46
C GLY A 28 9.37 1.88 5.00
N ILE A 29 9.28 2.04 6.33
CA ILE A 29 8.66 3.21 6.96
C ILE A 29 9.35 4.50 6.52
N ILE A 30 10.68 4.55 6.56
CA ILE A 30 11.45 5.75 6.14
C ILE A 30 11.18 6.08 4.67
N CYS A 31 11.21 5.09 3.79
CA CYS A 31 10.98 5.26 2.36
C CYS A 31 9.60 5.87 2.09
N ILE A 32 8.54 5.27 2.65
CA ILE A 32 7.18 5.80 2.47
C ILE A 32 7.02 7.18 3.13
N SER A 33 7.63 7.42 4.29
CA SER A 33 7.60 8.74 4.93
C SER A 33 8.20 9.82 4.03
N ILE A 34 9.32 9.54 3.38
CA ILE A 34 9.94 10.48 2.42
C ILE A 34 8.98 10.74 1.25
N VAL A 35 8.35 9.72 0.71
CA VAL A 35 7.38 9.84 -0.39
C VAL A 35 6.20 10.73 0.03
N VAL A 36 5.61 10.48 1.19
CA VAL A 36 4.47 11.27 1.73
C VAL A 36 4.86 12.73 1.94
N VAL A 37 6.05 13.01 2.49
CA VAL A 37 6.55 14.39 2.65
C VAL A 37 6.71 15.07 1.29
N ILE A 38 7.30 14.39 0.31
CA ILE A 38 7.48 14.94 -1.04
C ILE A 38 6.12 15.21 -1.70
N GLN A 39 5.16 14.29 -1.58
CA GLN A 39 3.79 14.47 -2.11
C GLN A 39 3.10 15.69 -1.49
N SER A 40 3.18 15.84 -0.18
CA SER A 40 2.58 16.98 0.53
C SER A 40 3.23 18.33 0.15
N LEU A 41 4.54 18.35 -0.06
CA LEU A 41 5.27 19.59 -0.36
C LEU A 41 5.18 20.01 -1.84
N LEU A 42 5.27 19.05 -2.76
CA LEU A 42 5.40 19.35 -4.20
C LEU A 42 4.06 19.24 -4.94
N PHE A 43 3.14 18.39 -4.48
CA PHE A 43 1.89 18.12 -5.17
C PHE A 43 0.67 18.60 -4.40
N ALA A 44 0.86 19.16 -3.19
CA ALA A 44 -0.22 19.51 -2.25
C ALA A 44 -1.20 18.35 -1.98
N ASP A 45 -0.75 17.11 -2.13
CA ASP A 45 -1.54 15.90 -1.90
C ASP A 45 -1.62 15.65 -0.39
N GLY A 46 -2.83 15.81 0.18
CA GLY A 46 -3.10 15.78 1.62
C GLY A 46 -2.66 17.04 2.38
N GLY A 47 -2.00 18.00 1.73
CA GLY A 47 -1.56 19.25 2.34
C GLY A 47 -0.60 19.12 3.52
N LEU A 48 -0.08 20.25 4.00
CA LEU A 48 0.82 20.27 5.19
C LEU A 48 0.06 20.09 6.49
N SER A 49 -1.20 20.48 6.54
CA SER A 49 -2.06 20.36 7.74
C SER A 49 -2.35 18.92 8.10
N ALA A 50 -2.48 18.03 7.11
CA ALA A 50 -2.75 16.61 7.27
C ALA A 50 -1.47 15.75 7.29
N LEU A 51 -0.28 16.34 7.10
CA LEU A 51 0.98 15.59 6.93
C LEU A 51 1.24 14.60 8.08
N GLY A 52 0.96 14.98 9.34
CA GLY A 52 1.17 14.09 10.49
C GLY A 52 0.29 12.85 10.45
N VAL A 53 -0.98 13.01 10.14
CA VAL A 53 -1.96 11.92 10.02
C VAL A 53 -1.64 11.05 8.80
N ASN A 54 -1.28 11.65 7.68
CA ASN A 54 -0.86 10.92 6.48
C ASN A 54 0.42 10.11 6.72
N LEU A 55 1.40 10.64 7.43
CA LEU A 55 2.60 9.88 7.83
C LEU A 55 2.22 8.70 8.73
N LEU A 56 1.34 8.91 9.71
CA LEU A 56 0.88 7.83 10.58
C LEU A 56 0.17 6.74 9.79
N ASN A 57 -0.82 7.10 8.98
CA ASN A 57 -1.65 6.13 8.24
C ASN A 57 -0.90 5.48 7.08
N MET A 58 -0.26 6.29 6.22
CA MET A 58 0.31 5.80 4.96
C MET A 58 1.71 5.21 5.15
N ALA A 59 2.51 5.70 6.09
CA ALA A 59 3.86 5.17 6.29
C ALA A 59 3.93 4.19 7.47
N VAL A 60 3.41 4.56 8.64
CA VAL A 60 3.60 3.74 9.85
C VAL A 60 2.61 2.58 9.88
N VAL A 61 1.29 2.86 9.82
CA VAL A 61 0.26 1.80 9.94
C VAL A 61 0.39 0.79 8.82
N THR A 62 0.47 1.23 7.55
CA THR A 62 0.57 0.30 6.43
C THR A 62 1.83 -0.56 6.48
N SER A 63 2.95 0.03 6.87
CA SER A 63 4.22 -0.69 7.00
C SER A 63 4.19 -1.71 8.14
N LEU A 64 3.67 -1.33 9.30
CA LEU A 64 3.56 -2.25 10.45
C LEU A 64 2.61 -3.41 10.17
N ILE A 65 1.42 -3.12 9.65
CA ILE A 65 0.44 -4.16 9.30
C ILE A 65 1.00 -5.06 8.19
N GLY A 66 1.60 -4.47 7.16
CA GLY A 66 2.26 -5.22 6.09
C GLY A 66 3.34 -6.15 6.62
N TRP A 67 4.21 -5.66 7.50
CA TRP A 67 5.26 -6.47 8.12
C TRP A 67 4.74 -7.59 9.02
N ILE A 68 3.78 -7.29 9.90
CA ILE A 68 3.15 -8.29 10.77
C ILE A 68 2.50 -9.37 9.91
N THR A 69 1.76 -8.99 8.88
CA THR A 69 1.05 -9.90 7.99
C THR A 69 2.00 -10.83 7.26
N ILE A 70 3.01 -10.29 6.55
CA ILE A 70 3.95 -11.12 5.77
C ILE A 70 4.77 -12.04 6.70
N SER A 71 5.20 -11.54 7.85
CA SER A 71 5.98 -12.33 8.81
C SER A 71 5.17 -13.46 9.40
N THR A 72 3.91 -13.20 9.76
CA THR A 72 3.00 -14.23 10.28
C THR A 72 2.64 -15.25 9.20
N TRP A 73 2.37 -14.79 7.99
CA TRP A 73 2.05 -15.66 6.86
C TRP A 73 3.18 -16.63 6.54
N LYS A 74 4.43 -16.14 6.49
CA LYS A 74 5.60 -17.00 6.28
C LYS A 74 5.85 -17.97 7.43
N LYS A 75 5.58 -17.60 8.69
CA LYS A 75 5.65 -18.53 9.82
C LYS A 75 4.63 -19.65 9.71
N LEU A 76 3.43 -19.40 9.18
CA LEU A 76 2.35 -20.38 9.06
C LEU A 76 2.52 -21.29 7.83
N PHE A 77 2.93 -20.71 6.68
CA PHE A 77 2.97 -21.41 5.39
C PHE A 77 4.39 -21.70 4.87
N GLY A 78 5.41 -21.39 5.66
CA GLY A 78 6.81 -21.63 5.29
C GLY A 78 7.42 -20.56 4.42
N GLU A 79 8.73 -20.67 4.20
CA GLU A 79 9.52 -19.69 3.41
C GLU A 79 9.66 -20.11 1.94
N THR A 80 8.53 -20.32 1.27
CA THR A 80 8.50 -20.70 -0.14
C THR A 80 8.19 -19.50 -1.04
N TYR A 81 8.50 -19.62 -2.32
CA TYR A 81 8.10 -18.62 -3.34
C TYR A 81 6.60 -18.33 -3.29
N SER A 82 5.78 -19.40 -3.29
CA SER A 82 4.31 -19.27 -3.26
C SER A 82 3.82 -18.58 -1.98
N SER A 83 4.39 -18.94 -0.82
CA SER A 83 4.07 -18.31 0.46
C SER A 83 4.46 -16.83 0.47
N THR A 84 5.62 -16.47 -0.06
CA THR A 84 6.04 -15.07 -0.11
C THR A 84 5.15 -14.24 -1.03
N VAL A 85 4.77 -14.76 -2.20
CA VAL A 85 3.90 -14.04 -3.14
C VAL A 85 2.47 -13.90 -2.59
N SER A 86 1.87 -15.00 -2.09
CA SER A 86 0.53 -14.95 -1.52
C SER A 86 0.48 -14.11 -0.23
N GLY A 87 1.48 -14.22 0.62
CA GLY A 87 1.61 -13.37 1.81
C GLY A 87 1.77 -11.90 1.49
N SER A 88 2.45 -11.58 0.40
CA SER A 88 2.58 -10.19 -0.08
C SER A 88 1.25 -9.62 -0.58
N PHE A 89 0.41 -10.45 -1.24
CA PHE A 89 -0.94 -10.07 -1.60
C PHE A 89 -1.78 -9.72 -0.36
N ILE A 90 -1.81 -10.62 0.63
CA ILE A 90 -2.57 -10.42 1.86
C ILE A 90 -2.03 -9.23 2.66
N ALA A 91 -0.71 -9.03 2.69
CA ALA A 91 -0.09 -7.90 3.35
C ALA A 91 -0.50 -6.55 2.70
N GLY A 92 -0.52 -6.48 1.37
CA GLY A 92 -1.01 -5.31 0.63
C GLY A 92 -2.47 -5.02 0.94
N LEU A 93 -3.34 -6.02 0.84
CA LEU A 93 -4.76 -5.87 1.13
C LEU A 93 -5.02 -5.40 2.56
N LEU A 94 -4.47 -6.10 3.55
CA LEU A 94 -4.73 -5.78 4.96
C LEU A 94 -4.12 -4.45 5.37
N SER A 95 -2.95 -4.06 4.87
CA SER A 95 -2.32 -2.78 5.21
C SER A 95 -3.22 -1.60 4.87
N VAL A 96 -3.86 -1.62 3.71
CA VAL A 96 -4.77 -0.57 3.24
C VAL A 96 -6.06 -0.55 4.06
N VAL A 97 -6.66 -1.71 4.32
CA VAL A 97 -7.89 -1.80 5.13
C VAL A 97 -7.64 -1.30 6.56
N PHE A 98 -6.55 -1.70 7.19
CA PHE A 98 -6.23 -1.25 8.54
C PHE A 98 -5.86 0.23 8.61
N SER A 99 -5.24 0.79 7.56
CA SER A 99 -5.02 2.23 7.43
C SER A 99 -6.36 2.99 7.41
N SER A 100 -7.36 2.51 6.69
CA SER A 100 -8.69 3.13 6.68
C SER A 100 -9.39 3.05 8.05
N ILE A 101 -9.20 1.97 8.80
CA ILE A 101 -9.72 1.84 10.17
C ILE A 101 -9.00 2.83 11.10
N ALA A 102 -7.68 2.99 10.97
CA ALA A 102 -6.92 3.98 11.74
C ALA A 102 -7.44 5.39 11.49
N PHE A 103 -7.69 5.76 10.21
CA PHE A 103 -8.33 7.03 9.86
C PHE A 103 -9.69 7.22 10.57
N VAL A 104 -10.54 6.19 10.59
CA VAL A 104 -11.84 6.29 11.27
C VAL A 104 -11.69 6.50 12.79
N LEU A 105 -10.68 5.88 13.40
CA LEU A 105 -10.36 6.12 14.83
C LEU A 105 -9.89 7.56 15.05
N GLU A 106 -9.02 8.09 14.21
CA GLU A 106 -8.57 9.49 14.27
C GLU A 106 -9.74 10.46 14.09
N TYR A 107 -10.61 10.19 13.09
CA TYR A 107 -11.83 10.96 12.89
C TYR A 107 -12.73 10.97 14.12
N SER A 108 -12.86 9.84 14.83
CA SER A 108 -13.66 9.74 16.04
C SER A 108 -13.11 10.59 17.22
N LEU A 109 -11.80 10.85 17.22
CA LEU A 109 -11.11 11.61 18.27
C LEU A 109 -11.08 13.12 18.00
N GLY A 110 -11.08 13.54 16.72
CA GLY A 110 -10.84 14.94 16.39
C GLY A 110 -11.50 15.43 15.08
N GLY A 111 -12.39 14.64 14.49
CA GLY A 111 -13.10 15.06 13.26
C GLY A 111 -13.99 16.27 13.50
N THR A 112 -13.82 17.30 12.68
CA THR A 112 -14.58 18.57 12.76
C THR A 112 -15.83 18.58 11.89
N VAL A 113 -15.95 17.62 10.96
CA VAL A 113 -17.08 17.53 10.02
C VAL A 113 -18.21 16.70 10.66
N ALA A 114 -19.44 17.19 10.60
CA ALA A 114 -20.62 16.56 11.22
C ALA A 114 -21.17 15.41 10.34
N VAL A 115 -20.35 14.37 10.10
CA VAL A 115 -20.79 13.13 9.42
C VAL A 115 -20.87 12.00 10.45
N PRO A 116 -21.95 11.19 10.47
CA PRO A 116 -22.07 10.07 11.40
C PRO A 116 -20.91 9.08 11.25
N LEU A 117 -20.27 8.69 12.36
CA LEU A 117 -19.11 7.81 12.39
C LEU A 117 -19.34 6.49 11.64
N GLY A 118 -20.56 5.90 11.75
CA GLY A 118 -20.92 4.69 11.01
C GLY A 118 -20.87 4.86 9.50
N SER A 119 -21.28 6.03 8.99
CA SER A 119 -21.21 6.33 7.55
C SER A 119 -19.76 6.47 7.08
N VAL A 120 -18.91 7.14 7.88
CA VAL A 120 -17.48 7.25 7.60
C VAL A 120 -16.83 5.86 7.59
N LEU A 121 -17.10 5.03 8.59
CA LEU A 121 -16.57 3.67 8.67
C LEU A 121 -16.93 2.83 7.44
N ILE A 122 -18.22 2.82 7.06
CA ILE A 122 -18.68 2.03 5.92
C ILE A 122 -18.04 2.54 4.63
N ALA A 123 -18.04 3.86 4.40
CA ALA A 123 -17.46 4.45 3.20
C ALA A 123 -15.96 4.15 3.10
N MET A 124 -15.21 4.38 4.17
CA MET A 124 -13.77 4.20 4.19
C MET A 124 -13.38 2.72 4.03
N VAL A 125 -13.95 1.82 4.82
CA VAL A 125 -13.58 0.40 4.77
C VAL A 125 -14.00 -0.25 3.46
N SER A 126 -15.21 0.03 2.94
CA SER A 126 -15.66 -0.58 1.68
C SER A 126 -14.81 -0.13 0.48
N SER A 127 -14.49 1.16 0.39
CA SER A 127 -13.64 1.69 -0.68
C SER A 127 -12.20 1.17 -0.56
N HIS A 128 -11.65 1.17 0.66
CA HIS A 128 -10.29 0.70 0.90
C HIS A 128 -10.14 -0.83 0.78
N LEU A 129 -11.22 -1.59 0.90
CA LEU A 129 -11.20 -3.02 0.58
C LEU A 129 -10.95 -3.24 -0.93
N LEU A 130 -11.60 -2.47 -1.79
CA LEU A 130 -11.37 -2.52 -3.25
C LEU A 130 -9.96 -2.04 -3.62
N ILE A 131 -9.52 -0.92 -3.05
CA ILE A 131 -8.16 -0.40 -3.22
C ILE A 131 -7.14 -1.43 -2.72
N GLY A 132 -7.40 -2.06 -1.57
CA GLY A 132 -6.54 -3.07 -0.97
C GLY A 132 -6.39 -4.33 -1.83
N ILE A 133 -7.43 -4.75 -2.56
CA ILE A 133 -7.31 -5.83 -3.55
C ILE A 133 -6.31 -5.42 -4.65
N GLY A 134 -6.43 -4.21 -5.18
CA GLY A 134 -5.49 -3.67 -6.16
C GLY A 134 -4.07 -3.58 -5.61
N GLU A 135 -3.89 -3.04 -4.40
CA GLU A 135 -2.62 -2.96 -3.68
C GLU A 135 -1.99 -4.35 -3.50
N GLY A 136 -2.80 -5.34 -3.08
CA GLY A 136 -2.36 -6.71 -2.92
C GLY A 136 -1.88 -7.34 -4.24
N ILE A 137 -2.62 -7.13 -5.33
CA ILE A 137 -2.26 -7.62 -6.66
C ILE A 137 -0.93 -6.99 -7.11
N ILE A 138 -0.80 -5.67 -7.02
CA ILE A 138 0.41 -4.94 -7.43
C ILE A 138 1.61 -5.40 -6.60
N THR A 139 1.45 -5.48 -5.28
CA THR A 139 2.50 -5.94 -4.36
C THR A 139 2.94 -7.36 -4.69
N ALA A 140 1.99 -8.28 -4.88
CA ALA A 140 2.29 -9.67 -5.23
C ALA A 140 3.00 -9.79 -6.58
N LEU A 141 2.57 -9.04 -7.59
CA LEU A 141 3.19 -9.04 -8.92
C LEU A 141 4.63 -8.52 -8.86
N ILE A 142 4.87 -7.39 -8.18
CA ILE A 142 6.22 -6.82 -8.06
C ILE A 142 7.13 -7.76 -7.27
N VAL A 143 6.66 -8.30 -6.14
CA VAL A 143 7.44 -9.26 -5.33
C VAL A 143 7.73 -10.54 -6.12
N SER A 144 6.72 -11.10 -6.80
CA SER A 144 6.88 -12.27 -7.69
C SER A 144 7.97 -12.06 -8.72
N LEU A 145 7.99 -10.87 -9.29
CA LEU A 145 8.93 -10.44 -10.28
C LEU A 145 10.36 -10.31 -9.71
N LEU A 146 10.49 -9.60 -8.59
CA LEU A 146 11.78 -9.46 -7.89
C LEU A 146 12.35 -10.81 -7.47
N LEU A 147 11.52 -11.71 -6.96
CA LEU A 147 11.95 -13.06 -6.57
C LEU A 147 12.51 -13.88 -7.74
N ARG A 148 12.05 -13.61 -8.98
CA ARG A 148 12.54 -14.32 -10.18
C ARG A 148 13.83 -13.72 -10.74
N VAL A 149 14.06 -12.43 -10.57
CA VAL A 149 15.15 -11.71 -11.23
C VAL A 149 16.26 -11.36 -10.25
N ARG A 150 15.90 -10.85 -9.08
CA ARG A 150 16.79 -10.35 -8.05
C ARG A 150 16.21 -10.67 -6.66
N SER A 151 16.17 -11.96 -6.33
CA SER A 151 15.67 -12.44 -5.04
C SER A 151 16.45 -11.87 -3.83
N ASP A 152 17.69 -11.46 -4.06
CA ASP A 152 18.55 -10.77 -3.10
C ASP A 152 18.03 -9.40 -2.66
N LEU A 153 17.20 -8.74 -3.49
CA LEU A 153 16.58 -7.45 -3.15
C LEU A 153 15.32 -7.58 -2.29
N VAL A 154 14.79 -8.79 -2.10
CA VAL A 154 13.59 -9.02 -1.31
C VAL A 154 13.97 -9.36 0.12
N TYR A 155 13.83 -8.39 1.03
CA TYR A 155 14.27 -8.50 2.43
C TYR A 155 13.71 -9.72 3.15
N VAL A 156 12.44 -10.05 2.93
CA VAL A 156 11.78 -11.20 3.57
C VAL A 156 12.23 -12.56 3.01
N ASN A 157 13.09 -12.58 1.98
CA ASN A 157 13.47 -13.81 1.27
C ASN A 157 14.97 -14.10 1.35
N LYS A 158 15.54 -14.09 2.55
CA LYS A 158 17.00 -14.21 2.76
C LYS A 158 17.64 -15.54 2.31
N ASN A 159 16.87 -16.57 1.95
CA ASN A 159 17.36 -17.95 1.76
C ASN A 159 17.02 -18.59 0.39
N THR A 160 16.62 -17.84 -0.64
CA THR A 160 16.22 -18.47 -1.92
C THR A 160 17.29 -18.33 -2.98
N GLU A 161 17.71 -19.47 -3.55
CA GLU A 161 18.64 -19.51 -4.68
C GLU A 161 18.06 -18.84 -5.95
N GLN A 162 18.92 -18.13 -6.64
CA GLN A 162 18.61 -17.30 -7.79
C GLN A 162 18.26 -18.16 -9.01
N SER A 163 17.02 -18.07 -9.49
CA SER A 163 16.60 -18.63 -10.78
C SER A 163 16.38 -17.50 -11.78
N SER A 164 17.25 -17.40 -12.77
CA SER A 164 17.19 -16.36 -13.80
C SER A 164 16.33 -16.76 -14.99
N LYS A 165 15.21 -16.10 -15.20
CA LYS A 165 14.56 -15.96 -16.51
C LYS A 165 14.22 -14.48 -16.75
N VAL A 166 15.23 -13.74 -17.21
CA VAL A 166 15.19 -12.30 -17.41
C VAL A 166 14.15 -11.85 -18.44
N THR A 167 13.87 -12.67 -19.44
CA THR A 167 13.00 -12.30 -20.58
C THR A 167 11.52 -12.14 -20.21
N SER A 168 10.99 -12.95 -19.28
CA SER A 168 9.61 -12.80 -18.76
C SER A 168 9.45 -11.54 -17.90
N PHE A 169 10.53 -11.04 -17.33
CA PHE A 169 10.57 -9.85 -16.50
C PHE A 169 10.14 -8.59 -17.25
N TYR A 170 10.80 -8.31 -18.37
CA TYR A 170 10.50 -7.10 -19.14
C TYR A 170 9.06 -7.10 -19.65
N GLY A 171 8.54 -8.27 -20.07
CA GLY A 171 7.15 -8.39 -20.51
C GLY A 171 6.14 -8.05 -19.39
N LEU A 172 6.33 -8.61 -18.20
CA LEU A 172 5.44 -8.34 -17.06
C LEU A 172 5.56 -6.91 -16.55
N PHE A 173 6.78 -6.34 -16.52
CA PHE A 173 7.01 -4.97 -16.11
C PHE A 173 6.40 -3.97 -17.11
N ILE A 174 6.54 -4.21 -18.41
CA ILE A 174 5.89 -3.41 -19.46
C ILE A 174 4.36 -3.52 -19.33
N LEU A 175 3.83 -4.74 -19.12
CA LEU A 175 2.39 -4.93 -18.90
C LEU A 175 1.89 -4.15 -17.68
N LEU A 176 2.61 -4.19 -16.56
CA LEU A 176 2.27 -3.42 -15.35
C LEU A 176 2.25 -1.92 -15.63
N ILE A 177 3.28 -1.38 -16.31
CA ILE A 177 3.32 0.03 -16.71
C ILE A 177 2.13 0.38 -17.60
N LEU A 178 1.82 -0.45 -18.60
CA LEU A 178 0.69 -0.23 -19.50
C LEU A 178 -0.64 -0.22 -18.74
N VAL A 179 -0.86 -1.17 -17.84
CA VAL A 179 -2.09 -1.22 -17.01
C VAL A 179 -2.20 0.02 -16.13
N LEU A 180 -1.12 0.42 -15.44
CA LEU A 180 -1.13 1.64 -14.62
C LEU A 180 -1.38 2.89 -15.46
N THR A 181 -0.80 2.98 -16.67
CA THR A 181 -1.02 4.10 -17.58
C THR A 181 -2.49 4.16 -18.05
N LEU A 182 -3.10 3.01 -18.34
CA LEU A 182 -4.51 2.94 -18.76
C LEU A 182 -5.48 3.30 -17.61
N ILE A 183 -5.10 3.06 -16.36
CA ILE A 183 -5.91 3.41 -15.18
C ILE A 183 -5.76 4.90 -14.81
N THR A 184 -4.65 5.54 -15.14
CA THR A 184 -4.36 6.94 -14.79
C THR A 184 -5.49 7.94 -15.16
N PRO A 185 -6.18 7.86 -16.33
CA PRO A 185 -7.29 8.77 -16.65
C PRO A 185 -8.49 8.64 -15.72
N TYR A 186 -8.61 7.54 -14.98
CA TYR A 186 -9.69 7.31 -14.01
C TYR A 186 -9.29 7.71 -12.58
N ALA A 187 -8.07 8.22 -12.39
CA ALA A 187 -7.63 8.76 -11.11
C ALA A 187 -8.46 9.99 -10.73
N SER A 188 -8.85 10.10 -9.48
CA SER A 188 -9.57 11.26 -8.96
C SER A 188 -8.64 12.45 -8.83
N SER A 189 -9.15 13.65 -9.14
CA SER A 189 -8.52 14.94 -8.82
C SER A 189 -9.15 15.57 -7.57
N SER A 190 -10.05 14.86 -6.89
CA SER A 190 -10.66 15.34 -5.65
C SER A 190 -9.62 15.33 -4.52
N PRO A 191 -9.70 16.31 -3.59
CA PRO A 191 -8.86 16.29 -2.38
C PRO A 191 -9.10 15.01 -1.58
N ASP A 192 -8.12 14.58 -0.81
CA ASP A 192 -8.33 13.48 0.11
C ASP A 192 -9.15 13.91 1.33
N GLY A 193 -9.70 12.94 2.08
CA GLY A 193 -10.71 13.19 3.12
C GLY A 193 -10.26 14.02 4.32
N LEU A 194 -9.05 14.55 4.30
CA LEU A 194 -8.45 15.34 5.37
C LEU A 194 -8.22 16.82 4.98
N GLU A 195 -8.54 17.22 3.75
CA GLU A 195 -8.50 18.62 3.30
C GLU A 195 -9.79 19.40 3.58
#